data_f467b14c4dda27407f30697fad5e9244
#
_entry.id   f467b14c4dda27407f30697fad5e9244
#
_cell.length_a   1.000
_cell.length_b   1.000
_cell.length_c   1.000
_cell.angle_alpha   90.00
_cell.angle_beta   90.00
_cell.angle_gamma   90.00
#
_symmetry.space_group_name_H-M   'P 1'
#
loop_
_entity.id
_entity.type
_entity.pdbx_description
1 polymer ?
#
loop_
_entity_poly.entity_id
_entity_poly.type
_entity_poly.pdbx_seq_one_letter_code
_entity_poly.pdbx_strand_id
1 'polypeptide(L)'
;MQGSSPRRQDVARASVWLAGFSATALLAVPKGLSLFAGLMLVATLLALPDACRGGRASAPRALHALLLMALAVVVVAVLSLWSGGARLAALDNVARVLLVPWCAWLAWTTRVRAASLWWGALAGLVIAFLLSSVQSWLGVERAGGGANPIVFANAVLILLVVAVFCRPARQSFPMQLLLALVVALAVVAVTLSGSRGVLPGLGLVLLMLFAGGAARHRWRRLALVAGVFAALFAALWTVPWLSTQFRMDSLHADVSGYAQDHVDQPISARMGLLAVAWEAFRSAPLSGVGIGGFAQRVDASGYCRDASRHFCGLEHAHNDLAQWGATMGVGGIVVLLALYGVPLVIAARHVRRSKPALPVGAGWAAGMLVAVYLISGLTQSMFSHALTTSAYVVIVGLLLGAALAEETSSQGGEQA
;
A
#
# COMPACT_ATOMS: atom_id res chain seq x y z
N MET A 1 5.74 30.36 -31.36
CA MET A 1 5.36 29.37 -30.34
C MET A 1 6.56 28.45 -30.12
N GLN A 2 7.44 28.74 -29.16
CA GLN A 2 8.56 27.84 -28.85
C GLN A 2 8.00 26.74 -27.93
N GLY A 3 7.77 25.55 -28.49
CA GLY A 3 7.59 24.34 -27.70
C GLY A 3 8.80 24.12 -26.79
N SER A 4 8.63 23.46 -25.65
CA SER A 4 9.76 23.06 -24.80
C SER A 4 10.81 22.36 -25.63
N SER A 5 12.09 22.59 -25.33
CA SER A 5 13.13 21.85 -26.01
C SER A 5 12.91 20.34 -25.75
N PRO A 6 12.98 19.47 -26.74
CA PRO A 6 12.84 18.00 -26.61
C PRO A 6 13.67 17.46 -25.42
N ARG A 7 14.87 18.01 -25.25
CA ARG A 7 15.81 17.69 -24.19
C ARG A 7 15.22 17.88 -22.78
N ARG A 8 14.38 18.91 -22.58
CA ARG A 8 13.78 19.20 -21.27
C ARG A 8 12.71 18.17 -20.90
N GLN A 9 11.88 17.76 -21.85
CA GLN A 9 10.86 16.71 -21.64
C GLN A 9 11.51 15.34 -21.37
N ASP A 10 12.62 15.03 -22.06
CA ASP A 10 13.35 13.79 -21.85
C ASP A 10 13.97 13.74 -20.45
N VAL A 11 14.54 14.86 -19.97
CA VAL A 11 15.08 14.94 -18.59
C VAL A 11 13.95 14.81 -17.56
N ALA A 12 12.82 15.46 -17.78
CA ALA A 12 11.65 15.31 -16.87
C ALA A 12 11.17 13.86 -16.82
N ARG A 13 11.06 13.21 -17.99
CA ARG A 13 10.69 11.78 -18.07
C ARG A 13 11.71 10.88 -17.38
N ALA A 14 13.01 11.11 -17.59
CA ALA A 14 14.06 10.36 -16.93
C ALA A 14 14.02 10.54 -15.41
N SER A 15 13.74 11.75 -14.92
CA SER A 15 13.61 12.04 -13.48
C SER A 15 12.43 11.30 -12.87
N VAL A 16 11.25 11.29 -13.53
CA VAL A 16 10.08 10.52 -13.04
C VAL A 16 10.34 9.00 -13.14
N TRP A 17 11.05 8.55 -14.17
CA TRP A 17 11.44 7.14 -14.31
C TRP A 17 12.36 6.72 -13.14
N LEU A 18 13.39 7.49 -12.85
CA LEU A 18 14.30 7.24 -11.73
C LEU A 18 13.59 7.35 -10.38
N ALA A 19 12.65 8.29 -10.23
CA ALA A 19 11.83 8.42 -9.04
C ALA A 19 10.99 7.13 -8.82
N GLY A 20 10.31 6.64 -9.84
CA GLY A 20 9.53 5.40 -9.75
C GLY A 20 10.40 4.19 -9.43
N PHE A 21 11.58 4.08 -10.07
CA PHE A 21 12.55 3.05 -9.76
C PHE A 21 13.02 3.12 -8.30
N SER A 22 13.45 4.30 -7.84
CA SER A 22 13.95 4.48 -6.46
C SER A 22 12.87 4.27 -5.41
N ALA A 23 11.63 4.69 -5.68
CA ALA A 23 10.51 4.52 -4.76
C ALA A 23 10.20 3.04 -4.47
N THR A 24 10.39 2.17 -5.46
CA THR A 24 10.19 0.73 -5.28
C THR A 24 11.48 0.02 -4.85
N ALA A 25 12.63 0.32 -5.46
CA ALA A 25 13.90 -0.32 -5.10
C ALA A 25 14.30 -0.09 -3.63
N LEU A 26 14.04 1.09 -3.11
CA LEU A 26 14.43 1.49 -1.76
C LEU A 26 13.27 1.48 -0.75
N LEU A 27 12.11 0.92 -1.10
CA LEU A 27 10.92 0.93 -0.25
C LEU A 27 11.17 0.23 1.10
N ALA A 28 11.89 -0.87 1.11
CA ALA A 28 12.21 -1.63 2.31
C ALA A 28 13.40 -1.05 3.10
N VAL A 29 14.05 0.01 2.59
CA VAL A 29 15.22 0.65 3.21
C VAL A 29 14.78 1.88 4.01
N PRO A 30 15.25 2.06 5.25
CA PRO A 30 14.95 3.26 6.03
C PRO A 30 15.29 4.56 5.26
N LYS A 31 14.35 5.51 5.23
CA LYS A 31 14.47 6.78 4.49
C LYS A 31 14.65 6.67 2.97
N GLY A 32 14.47 5.48 2.38
CA GLY A 32 14.66 5.25 0.94
C GLY A 32 13.80 6.14 0.03
N LEU A 33 12.63 6.57 0.49
CA LEU A 33 11.74 7.48 -0.24
C LEU A 33 12.23 8.94 -0.33
N SER A 34 13.31 9.32 0.36
CA SER A 34 13.84 10.69 0.28
C SER A 34 14.40 11.01 -1.11
N LEU A 35 15.04 10.02 -1.76
CA LEU A 35 15.55 10.17 -3.13
C LEU A 35 14.41 10.38 -4.13
N PHE A 36 13.31 9.64 -3.96
CA PHE A 36 12.09 9.82 -4.75
C PHE A 36 11.61 11.28 -4.70
N ALA A 37 11.49 11.88 -3.51
CA ALA A 37 10.98 13.23 -3.35
C ALA A 37 11.85 14.27 -4.10
N GLY A 38 13.16 14.17 -4.01
CA GLY A 38 14.09 15.05 -4.74
C GLY A 38 13.93 14.95 -6.27
N LEU A 39 13.86 13.73 -6.80
CA LEU A 39 13.67 13.48 -8.23
C LEU A 39 12.31 13.99 -8.74
N MET A 40 11.26 13.86 -7.96
CA MET A 40 9.93 14.36 -8.30
C MET A 40 9.86 15.89 -8.29
N LEU A 41 10.57 16.56 -7.39
CA LEU A 41 10.69 18.01 -7.40
C LEU A 41 11.40 18.50 -8.66
N VAL A 42 12.53 17.88 -9.04
CA VAL A 42 13.23 18.19 -10.29
C VAL A 42 12.31 18.01 -11.49
N ALA A 43 11.59 16.88 -11.57
CA ALA A 43 10.62 16.63 -12.64
C ALA A 43 9.51 17.69 -12.69
N THR A 44 9.01 18.13 -11.54
CA THR A 44 7.99 19.18 -11.45
C THR A 44 8.50 20.51 -12.01
N LEU A 45 9.67 20.96 -11.60
CA LEU A 45 10.28 22.20 -12.09
C LEU A 45 10.50 22.16 -13.62
N LEU A 46 10.81 20.99 -14.16
CA LEU A 46 11.00 20.81 -15.60
C LEU A 46 9.68 20.74 -16.37
N ALA A 47 8.64 20.12 -15.80
CA ALA A 47 7.34 19.93 -16.46
C ALA A 47 6.41 21.17 -16.34
N LEU A 48 6.54 21.95 -15.27
CA LEU A 48 5.64 23.06 -14.93
C LEU A 48 5.50 24.13 -16.03
N PRO A 49 6.59 24.60 -16.71
CA PRO A 49 6.44 25.62 -17.76
C PRO A 49 5.62 25.12 -18.96
N ASP A 50 5.70 23.85 -19.30
CA ASP A 50 4.90 23.28 -20.39
C ASP A 50 3.43 23.16 -19.97
N ALA A 51 3.19 22.82 -18.72
CA ALA A 51 1.85 22.83 -18.14
C ALA A 51 1.23 24.23 -18.12
N CYS A 52 2.02 25.28 -17.88
CA CYS A 52 1.52 26.67 -17.86
C CYS A 52 1.33 27.30 -19.25
N ARG A 53 2.17 26.93 -20.25
CA ARG A 53 2.11 27.46 -21.61
C ARG A 53 1.09 26.79 -22.53
N GLY A 54 0.53 25.70 -22.08
CA GLY A 54 -0.17 24.66 -22.82
C GLY A 54 -1.26 25.07 -23.79
N GLY A 55 -1.14 24.59 -25.02
CA GLY A 55 -2.26 24.19 -25.88
C GLY A 55 -2.71 22.79 -25.46
N ARG A 56 -3.64 22.67 -24.54
CA ARG A 56 -3.88 21.46 -23.74
C ARG A 56 -4.95 20.58 -24.31
N ALA A 57 -4.61 19.32 -24.45
CA ALA A 57 -5.63 18.32 -24.09
C ALA A 57 -6.03 18.61 -22.61
N SER A 58 -7.32 18.81 -22.36
CA SER A 58 -7.83 19.05 -20.99
C SER A 58 -7.38 17.90 -20.09
N ALA A 59 -6.88 18.22 -18.91
CA ALA A 59 -6.46 17.20 -17.94
C ALA A 59 -7.57 16.15 -17.76
N PRO A 60 -7.26 14.86 -17.75
CA PRO A 60 -8.27 13.82 -17.60
C PRO A 60 -9.14 14.06 -16.36
N ARG A 61 -10.44 13.83 -16.47
CA ARG A 61 -11.37 13.94 -15.32
C ARG A 61 -10.92 13.12 -14.12
N ALA A 62 -10.17 12.03 -14.37
CA ALA A 62 -9.60 11.20 -13.34
C ALA A 62 -8.61 11.95 -12.44
N LEU A 63 -7.78 12.85 -12.99
CA LEU A 63 -6.85 13.67 -12.19
C LEU A 63 -7.61 14.64 -11.28
N HIS A 64 -8.70 15.24 -11.77
CA HIS A 64 -9.55 16.10 -10.93
C HIS A 64 -10.21 15.29 -9.81
N ALA A 65 -10.68 14.07 -10.10
CA ALA A 65 -11.26 13.20 -9.06
C ALA A 65 -10.24 12.83 -7.97
N LEU A 66 -8.99 12.53 -8.36
CA LEU A 66 -7.90 12.28 -7.40
C LEU A 66 -7.58 13.53 -6.56
N LEU A 67 -7.58 14.71 -7.18
CA LEU A 67 -7.34 15.97 -6.45
C LEU A 67 -8.47 16.26 -5.46
N LEU A 68 -9.73 16.16 -5.89
CA LEU A 68 -10.89 16.38 -5.02
C LEU A 68 -10.92 15.39 -3.85
N MET A 69 -10.62 14.11 -4.10
CA MET A 69 -10.48 13.08 -3.06
C MET A 69 -9.40 13.49 -2.05
N ALA A 70 -8.20 13.86 -2.52
CA ALA A 70 -7.09 14.21 -1.64
C ALA A 70 -7.40 15.49 -0.82
N LEU A 71 -8.02 16.50 -1.43
CA LEU A 71 -8.44 17.71 -0.73
C LEU A 71 -9.52 17.40 0.32
N ALA A 72 -10.51 16.54 -0.01
CA ALA A 72 -11.53 16.14 0.95
C ALA A 72 -10.93 15.44 2.17
N VAL A 73 -9.95 14.54 1.97
CA VAL A 73 -9.22 13.90 3.07
C VAL A 73 -8.55 14.95 3.96
N VAL A 74 -7.82 15.89 3.36
CA VAL A 74 -7.10 16.93 4.13
C VAL A 74 -8.08 17.85 4.88
N VAL A 75 -9.17 18.24 4.25
CA VAL A 75 -10.20 19.11 4.89
C VAL A 75 -10.79 18.42 6.11
N VAL A 76 -11.21 17.14 5.97
CA VAL A 76 -11.75 16.37 7.10
C VAL A 76 -10.72 16.23 8.22
N ALA A 77 -9.45 16.00 7.85
CA ALA A 77 -8.36 15.88 8.80
C ALA A 77 -8.11 17.19 9.57
N VAL A 78 -8.13 18.35 8.87
CA VAL A 78 -7.98 19.66 9.49
C VAL A 78 -9.15 19.99 10.43
N LEU A 79 -10.38 19.67 10.02
CA LEU A 79 -11.56 19.86 10.87
C LEU A 79 -11.47 18.97 12.13
N SER A 80 -11.01 17.73 11.99
CA SER A 80 -10.81 16.82 13.10
C SER A 80 -9.66 17.28 14.03
N LEU A 81 -8.59 17.84 13.49
CA LEU A 81 -7.51 18.41 14.28
C LEU A 81 -8.02 19.51 15.23
N TRP A 82 -8.90 20.36 14.72
CA TRP A 82 -9.47 21.46 15.50
C TRP A 82 -10.34 20.97 16.66
N SER A 83 -11.13 19.93 16.44
CA SER A 83 -11.97 19.34 17.49
C SER A 83 -11.16 18.62 18.59
N GLY A 84 -9.98 18.05 18.24
CA GLY A 84 -9.14 17.28 19.17
C GLY A 84 -8.02 18.05 19.86
N GLY A 85 -7.78 19.33 19.52
CA GLY A 85 -6.72 20.14 20.13
C GLY A 85 -5.30 19.62 19.91
N ALA A 86 -5.09 18.73 18.93
CA ALA A 86 -3.80 18.15 18.64
C ALA A 86 -2.86 19.11 17.90
N ARG A 87 -1.55 18.79 17.88
CA ARG A 87 -0.54 19.59 17.17
C ARG A 87 -0.64 19.37 15.66
N LEU A 88 -0.28 20.39 14.86
CA LEU A 88 -0.24 20.33 13.38
C LEU A 88 0.60 19.14 12.85
N ALA A 89 1.61 18.69 13.60
CA ALA A 89 2.40 17.52 13.25
C ALA A 89 1.56 16.23 13.08
N ALA A 90 0.39 16.14 13.70
CA ALA A 90 -0.53 15.00 13.52
C ALA A 90 -1.10 14.91 12.09
N LEU A 91 -1.05 15.99 11.29
CA LEU A 91 -1.47 15.99 9.89
C LEU A 91 -0.43 15.39 8.94
N ASP A 92 0.84 15.18 9.36
CA ASP A 92 1.93 14.78 8.45
C ASP A 92 1.56 13.56 7.59
N ASN A 93 1.10 12.48 8.21
CA ASN A 93 0.75 11.26 7.47
C ASN A 93 -0.45 11.47 6.54
N VAL A 94 -1.48 12.18 6.98
CA VAL A 94 -2.70 12.38 6.19
C VAL A 94 -2.46 13.36 5.04
N ALA A 95 -1.67 14.40 5.23
CA ALA A 95 -1.33 15.38 4.20
C ALA A 95 -0.57 14.73 3.02
N ARG A 96 0.12 13.61 3.24
CA ARG A 96 0.78 12.85 2.16
C ARG A 96 -0.18 12.37 1.07
N VAL A 97 -1.48 12.31 1.34
CA VAL A 97 -2.49 11.95 0.32
C VAL A 97 -2.48 12.93 -0.87
N LEU A 98 -2.04 14.17 -0.68
CA LEU A 98 -1.82 15.14 -1.76
C LEU A 98 -0.77 14.68 -2.78
N LEU A 99 0.10 13.74 -2.42
CA LEU A 99 1.05 13.15 -3.36
C LEU A 99 0.38 12.29 -4.43
N VAL A 100 -0.83 11.74 -4.19
CA VAL A 100 -1.54 10.92 -5.18
C VAL A 100 -1.79 11.69 -6.48
N PRO A 101 -2.52 12.83 -6.46
CA PRO A 101 -2.76 13.61 -7.68
C PRO A 101 -1.47 14.19 -8.26
N TRP A 102 -0.49 14.57 -7.44
CA TRP A 102 0.80 15.08 -7.92
C TRP A 102 1.59 14.02 -8.68
N CYS A 103 1.75 12.81 -8.12
CA CYS A 103 2.42 11.69 -8.78
C CYS A 103 1.69 11.26 -10.06
N ALA A 104 0.35 11.22 -10.03
CA ALA A 104 -0.46 10.87 -11.19
C ALA A 104 -0.32 11.91 -12.31
N TRP A 105 -0.34 13.20 -11.98
CA TRP A 105 -0.15 14.27 -12.94
C TRP A 105 1.24 14.22 -13.59
N LEU A 106 2.32 14.03 -12.82
CA LEU A 106 3.67 13.93 -13.36
C LEU A 106 3.84 12.70 -14.25
N ALA A 107 3.38 11.54 -13.81
CA ALA A 107 3.48 10.31 -14.62
C ALA A 107 2.69 10.41 -15.92
N TRP A 108 1.49 11.05 -15.90
CA TRP A 108 0.68 11.31 -17.07
C TRP A 108 1.35 12.29 -18.03
N THR A 109 1.84 13.45 -17.55
CA THR A 109 2.45 14.49 -18.40
C THR A 109 3.77 14.05 -19.01
N THR A 110 4.58 13.29 -18.29
CA THR A 110 5.87 12.78 -18.77
C THR A 110 5.75 11.45 -19.52
N ARG A 111 4.54 10.87 -19.58
CA ARG A 111 4.27 9.57 -20.22
C ARG A 111 5.19 8.46 -19.74
N VAL A 112 5.49 8.44 -18.45
CA VAL A 112 6.31 7.38 -17.85
C VAL A 112 5.54 6.06 -17.84
N ARG A 113 6.22 4.99 -18.24
CA ARG A 113 5.68 3.63 -18.23
C ARG A 113 5.88 2.98 -16.86
N ALA A 114 5.00 2.05 -16.50
CA ALA A 114 5.11 1.26 -15.27
C ALA A 114 6.38 0.38 -15.18
N ALA A 115 7.15 0.29 -16.26
CA ALA A 115 8.40 -0.47 -16.31
C ALA A 115 9.44 0.02 -15.28
N SER A 116 9.48 1.33 -14.95
CA SER A 116 10.39 1.85 -13.91
C SER A 116 10.07 1.25 -12.54
N LEU A 117 8.78 1.21 -12.20
CA LEU A 117 8.30 0.61 -10.96
C LEU A 117 8.59 -0.90 -10.93
N TRP A 118 8.43 -1.58 -12.06
CA TRP A 118 8.68 -3.01 -12.16
C TRP A 118 10.15 -3.36 -11.89
N TRP A 119 11.10 -2.70 -12.56
CA TRP A 119 12.53 -2.92 -12.33
C TRP A 119 12.94 -2.58 -10.89
N GLY A 120 12.42 -1.48 -10.37
CA GLY A 120 12.65 -1.11 -8.97
C GLY A 120 12.06 -2.11 -7.99
N ALA A 121 10.88 -2.69 -8.26
CA ALA A 121 10.28 -3.71 -7.41
C ALA A 121 11.10 -5.00 -7.39
N LEU A 122 11.66 -5.43 -8.53
CA LEU A 122 12.56 -6.58 -8.57
C LEU A 122 13.80 -6.34 -7.70
N ALA A 123 14.44 -5.18 -7.84
CA ALA A 123 15.58 -4.79 -7.01
C ALA A 123 15.19 -4.69 -5.52
N GLY A 124 14.04 -4.08 -5.22
CA GLY A 124 13.52 -3.93 -3.86
C GLY A 124 13.22 -5.26 -3.17
N LEU A 125 12.70 -6.26 -3.91
CA LEU A 125 12.48 -7.60 -3.36
C LEU A 125 13.79 -8.33 -3.03
N VAL A 126 14.82 -8.19 -3.87
CA VAL A 126 16.16 -8.70 -3.57
C VAL A 126 16.73 -8.03 -2.32
N ILE A 127 16.64 -6.70 -2.24
CA ILE A 127 17.11 -5.93 -1.07
C ILE A 127 16.34 -6.35 0.19
N ALA A 128 15.01 -6.46 0.13
CA ALA A 128 14.19 -6.88 1.27
C ALA A 128 14.55 -8.29 1.75
N PHE A 129 14.77 -9.22 0.82
CA PHE A 129 15.22 -10.57 1.13
C PHE A 129 16.59 -10.56 1.82
N LEU A 130 17.57 -9.83 1.28
CA LEU A 130 18.91 -9.73 1.87
C LEU A 130 18.86 -9.13 3.28
N LEU A 131 18.11 -8.02 3.46
CA LEU A 131 17.94 -7.39 4.77
C LEU A 131 17.31 -8.34 5.79
N SER A 132 16.22 -9.03 5.42
CA SER A 132 15.55 -9.96 6.33
C SER A 132 16.40 -11.18 6.64
N SER A 133 17.16 -11.70 5.67
CA SER A 133 18.05 -12.84 5.86
C SER A 133 19.23 -12.49 6.78
N VAL A 134 19.86 -11.33 6.60
CA VAL A 134 20.93 -10.84 7.48
C VAL A 134 20.42 -10.64 8.89
N GLN A 135 19.25 -10.02 9.08
CA GLN A 135 18.65 -9.82 10.40
C GLN A 135 18.35 -11.16 11.09
N SER A 136 17.80 -12.13 10.36
CA SER A 136 17.54 -13.47 10.89
C SER A 136 18.84 -14.20 11.26
N TRP A 137 19.89 -14.07 10.42
CA TRP A 137 21.21 -14.64 10.71
C TRP A 137 21.85 -14.01 11.98
N LEU A 138 21.62 -12.72 12.20
CA LEU A 138 22.05 -12.00 13.40
C LEU A 138 21.18 -12.30 14.64
N GLY A 139 20.23 -13.23 14.56
CA GLY A 139 19.38 -13.62 15.67
C GLY A 139 18.20 -12.70 15.95
N VAL A 140 17.86 -11.78 15.02
CA VAL A 140 16.65 -10.96 15.16
C VAL A 140 15.42 -11.85 14.95
N GLU A 141 14.60 -11.99 15.97
CA GLU A 141 13.43 -12.87 16.00
C GLU A 141 12.43 -12.58 14.87
N ARG A 142 12.23 -11.28 14.55
CA ARG A 142 11.31 -10.81 13.51
C ARG A 142 11.98 -9.76 12.65
N ALA A 143 12.28 -10.12 11.42
CA ALA A 143 12.93 -9.21 10.49
C ALA A 143 12.01 -8.02 10.14
N GLY A 144 12.53 -6.81 10.29
CA GLY A 144 11.79 -5.56 10.05
C GLY A 144 12.48 -4.60 9.07
N GLY A 145 13.65 -4.94 8.53
CA GLY A 145 14.38 -4.07 7.59
C GLY A 145 14.75 -2.70 8.17
N GLY A 146 14.73 -2.53 9.51
CA GLY A 146 14.91 -1.23 10.19
C GLY A 146 13.58 -0.50 10.48
N ALA A 147 12.44 -1.12 10.19
CA ALA A 147 11.09 -0.68 10.53
C ALA A 147 10.38 -1.72 11.41
N ASN A 148 9.12 -1.46 11.77
CA ASN A 148 8.28 -2.48 12.38
C ASN A 148 8.09 -3.67 11.42
N PRO A 149 8.22 -4.94 11.87
CA PRO A 149 8.09 -6.13 11.03
C PRO A 149 6.79 -6.19 10.21
N ILE A 150 5.67 -5.69 10.76
CA ILE A 150 4.38 -5.66 10.04
C ILE A 150 4.43 -4.64 8.88
N VAL A 151 5.03 -3.47 9.12
CA VAL A 151 5.22 -2.42 8.11
C VAL A 151 6.16 -2.91 7.01
N PHE A 152 7.25 -3.58 7.37
CA PHE A 152 8.18 -4.20 6.42
C PHE A 152 7.49 -5.27 5.56
N ALA A 153 6.74 -6.19 6.17
CA ALA A 153 6.02 -7.22 5.42
C ALA A 153 5.01 -6.63 4.43
N ASN A 154 4.32 -5.55 4.80
CA ASN A 154 3.44 -4.82 3.88
C ASN A 154 4.23 -4.15 2.75
N ALA A 155 5.41 -3.59 3.01
CA ALA A 155 6.28 -3.06 1.97
C ALA A 155 6.70 -4.16 0.97
N VAL A 156 7.08 -5.34 1.46
CA VAL A 156 7.38 -6.51 0.61
C VAL A 156 6.17 -6.91 -0.25
N LEU A 157 4.98 -6.93 0.35
CA LEU A 157 3.74 -7.25 -0.37
C LEU A 157 3.42 -6.23 -1.47
N ILE A 158 3.64 -4.95 -1.23
CA ILE A 158 3.51 -3.87 -2.23
C ILE A 158 4.48 -4.11 -3.39
N LEU A 159 5.75 -4.40 -3.10
CA LEU A 159 6.75 -4.72 -4.11
C LEU A 159 6.36 -5.93 -4.94
N LEU A 160 5.80 -6.96 -4.29
CA LEU A 160 5.32 -8.15 -4.97
C LEU A 160 4.14 -7.84 -5.92
N VAL A 161 3.19 -7.00 -5.49
CA VAL A 161 2.09 -6.53 -6.36
C VAL A 161 2.66 -5.86 -7.61
N VAL A 162 3.61 -4.94 -7.45
CA VAL A 162 4.23 -4.24 -8.58
C VAL A 162 5.00 -5.22 -9.47
N ALA A 163 5.81 -6.12 -8.90
CA ALA A 163 6.56 -7.12 -9.66
C ALA A 163 5.66 -8.07 -10.47
N VAL A 164 4.51 -8.46 -9.90
CA VAL A 164 3.56 -9.36 -10.56
C VAL A 164 2.75 -8.62 -11.63
N PHE A 165 2.21 -7.46 -11.35
CA PHE A 165 1.21 -6.82 -12.23
C PHE A 165 1.81 -5.79 -13.20
N CYS A 166 3.00 -5.23 -12.94
CA CYS A 166 3.71 -4.37 -13.90
C CYS A 166 4.65 -5.15 -14.84
N ARG A 167 4.67 -6.49 -14.76
CA ARG A 167 5.53 -7.31 -15.62
C ARG A 167 5.17 -7.15 -17.10
N PRO A 168 6.10 -7.36 -18.05
CA PRO A 168 5.80 -7.42 -19.46
C PRO A 168 4.75 -8.49 -19.79
N ALA A 169 3.82 -8.20 -20.70
CA ALA A 169 2.77 -9.15 -21.11
C ALA A 169 3.34 -10.37 -21.87
N ARG A 170 4.36 -10.14 -22.70
CA ARG A 170 5.11 -11.22 -23.36
C ARG A 170 6.32 -11.57 -22.49
N GLN A 171 6.37 -12.81 -22.02
CA GLN A 171 7.43 -13.30 -21.16
C GLN A 171 8.20 -14.43 -21.81
N SER A 172 9.51 -14.26 -21.94
CA SER A 172 10.44 -15.35 -22.24
C SER A 172 10.55 -16.28 -21.03
N PHE A 173 11.03 -17.49 -21.27
CA PHE A 173 11.29 -18.45 -20.16
C PHE A 173 12.19 -17.87 -19.06
N PRO A 174 13.32 -17.20 -19.35
CA PRO A 174 14.14 -16.54 -18.31
C PRO A 174 13.36 -15.50 -17.48
N MET A 175 12.43 -14.78 -18.10
CA MET A 175 11.59 -13.80 -17.39
C MET A 175 10.59 -14.46 -16.44
N GLN A 176 10.03 -15.61 -16.83
CA GLN A 176 9.18 -16.41 -15.94
C GLN A 176 9.95 -16.95 -14.75
N LEU A 177 11.19 -17.43 -14.99
CA LEU A 177 12.09 -17.90 -13.93
C LEU A 177 12.46 -16.76 -12.97
N LEU A 178 12.78 -15.57 -13.49
CA LEU A 178 13.03 -14.38 -12.68
C LEU A 178 11.82 -14.02 -11.82
N LEU A 179 10.61 -14.06 -12.39
CA LEU A 179 9.38 -13.80 -11.63
C LEU A 179 9.18 -14.84 -10.53
N ALA A 180 9.37 -16.13 -10.82
CA ALA A 180 9.27 -17.19 -9.82
C ALA A 180 10.29 -16.99 -8.70
N LEU A 181 11.52 -16.61 -9.03
CA LEU A 181 12.56 -16.30 -8.06
C LEU A 181 12.15 -15.15 -7.13
N VAL A 182 11.74 -14.00 -7.68
CA VAL A 182 11.37 -12.85 -6.83
C VAL A 182 10.11 -13.11 -6.00
N VAL A 183 9.17 -13.91 -6.48
CA VAL A 183 8.02 -14.39 -5.68
C VAL A 183 8.52 -15.23 -4.50
N ALA A 184 9.45 -16.15 -4.73
CA ALA A 184 10.05 -16.96 -3.66
C ALA A 184 10.78 -16.08 -2.64
N LEU A 185 11.60 -15.10 -3.08
CA LEU A 185 12.29 -14.16 -2.21
C LEU A 185 11.30 -13.34 -1.36
N ALA A 186 10.18 -12.89 -1.96
CA ALA A 186 9.14 -12.18 -1.23
C ALA A 186 8.48 -13.06 -0.15
N VAL A 187 8.16 -14.30 -0.48
CA VAL A 187 7.59 -15.26 0.48
C VAL A 187 8.54 -15.49 1.65
N VAL A 188 9.83 -15.70 1.38
CA VAL A 188 10.84 -15.87 2.44
C VAL A 188 10.94 -14.60 3.31
N ALA A 189 11.01 -13.40 2.71
CA ALA A 189 11.10 -12.16 3.47
C ALA A 189 9.87 -11.94 4.36
N VAL A 190 8.65 -12.25 3.87
CA VAL A 190 7.41 -12.21 4.66
C VAL A 190 7.45 -13.22 5.79
N THR A 191 7.93 -14.45 5.53
CA THR A 191 8.07 -15.49 6.55
C THR A 191 9.02 -15.06 7.66
N LEU A 192 10.20 -14.54 7.32
CA LEU A 192 11.18 -14.04 8.29
C LEU A 192 10.68 -12.84 9.11
N SER A 193 9.69 -12.08 8.60
CA SER A 193 9.04 -11.03 9.38
C SER A 193 8.06 -11.55 10.44
N GLY A 194 7.59 -12.79 10.33
CA GLY A 194 6.59 -13.39 11.21
C GLY A 194 5.23 -12.66 11.20
N SER A 195 4.90 -11.94 10.11
CA SER A 195 3.72 -11.08 10.05
C SER A 195 2.54 -11.79 9.42
N ARG A 196 1.62 -12.32 10.24
CA ARG A 196 0.42 -13.05 9.80
C ARG A 196 -0.58 -12.17 9.03
N GLY A 197 -0.68 -10.89 9.39
CA GLY A 197 -1.69 -9.98 8.83
C GLY A 197 -1.55 -9.70 7.33
N VAL A 198 -0.38 -9.98 6.70
CA VAL A 198 -0.17 -9.83 5.26
C VAL A 198 -0.53 -11.09 4.44
N LEU A 199 -0.72 -12.23 5.09
CA LEU A 199 -0.98 -13.52 4.41
C LEU A 199 -2.23 -13.50 3.52
N PRO A 200 -3.36 -12.90 3.92
CA PRO A 200 -4.53 -12.80 3.03
C PRO A 200 -4.25 -11.97 1.77
N GLY A 201 -3.50 -10.87 1.89
CA GLY A 201 -3.08 -10.06 0.75
C GLY A 201 -2.10 -10.80 -0.16
N LEU A 202 -1.11 -11.50 0.40
CA LEU A 202 -0.21 -12.38 -0.33
C LEU A 202 -0.99 -13.46 -1.09
N GLY A 203 -1.96 -14.06 -0.42
CA GLY A 203 -2.87 -15.03 -1.02
C GLY A 203 -3.60 -14.49 -2.23
N LEU A 204 -4.17 -13.30 -2.13
CA LEU A 204 -4.85 -12.64 -3.25
C LEU A 204 -3.90 -12.43 -4.44
N VAL A 205 -2.67 -11.95 -4.20
CA VAL A 205 -1.67 -11.73 -5.27
C VAL A 205 -1.32 -13.04 -5.98
N LEU A 206 -1.05 -14.10 -5.22
CA LEU A 206 -0.74 -15.41 -5.78
C LEU A 206 -1.95 -16.00 -6.54
N LEU A 207 -3.15 -15.89 -5.98
CA LEU A 207 -4.37 -16.31 -6.64
C LEU A 207 -4.53 -15.62 -8.00
N MET A 208 -4.36 -14.31 -8.08
CA MET A 208 -4.48 -13.55 -9.33
C MET A 208 -3.34 -13.86 -10.31
N LEU A 209 -2.12 -14.10 -9.83
CA LEU A 209 -1.00 -14.54 -10.67
C LEU A 209 -1.32 -15.84 -11.41
N PHE A 210 -1.92 -16.81 -10.72
CA PHE A 210 -2.24 -18.12 -11.28
C PHE A 210 -3.58 -18.18 -12.00
N ALA A 211 -4.56 -17.33 -11.62
CA ALA A 211 -5.85 -17.24 -12.30
C ALA A 211 -5.74 -16.60 -13.70
N GLY A 212 -4.72 -15.77 -13.93
CA GLY A 212 -4.46 -15.12 -15.21
C GLY A 212 -3.96 -16.10 -16.27
N GLY A 213 -4.83 -16.52 -17.21
CA GLY A 213 -4.44 -17.39 -18.32
C GLY A 213 -5.64 -17.99 -19.05
N ALA A 214 -5.38 -18.78 -20.14
CA ALA A 214 -6.42 -19.34 -20.99
C ALA A 214 -7.53 -20.06 -20.20
N ALA A 215 -8.78 -19.75 -20.51
CA ALA A 215 -9.98 -20.23 -19.81
C ALA A 215 -10.06 -21.76 -19.68
N ARG A 216 -9.49 -22.48 -20.67
CA ARG A 216 -9.51 -23.96 -20.73
C ARG A 216 -8.92 -24.66 -19.51
N HIS A 217 -7.99 -24.03 -18.78
CA HIS A 217 -7.33 -24.65 -17.62
C HIS A 217 -7.61 -23.89 -16.30
N ARG A 218 -8.60 -22.99 -16.31
CA ARG A 218 -8.90 -22.13 -15.16
C ARG A 218 -9.15 -22.95 -13.88
N TRP A 219 -10.00 -23.96 -13.95
CA TRP A 219 -10.33 -24.78 -12.77
C TRP A 219 -9.15 -25.59 -12.24
N ARG A 220 -8.32 -26.13 -13.11
CA ARG A 220 -7.09 -26.84 -12.69
C ARG A 220 -6.13 -25.90 -11.98
N ARG A 221 -5.97 -24.68 -12.49
CA ARG A 221 -5.12 -23.66 -11.84
C ARG A 221 -5.70 -23.20 -10.51
N LEU A 222 -6.99 -22.95 -10.43
CA LEU A 222 -7.65 -22.62 -9.17
C LEU A 222 -7.53 -23.75 -8.15
N ALA A 223 -7.71 -25.00 -8.55
CA ALA A 223 -7.51 -26.16 -7.69
C ALA A 223 -6.03 -26.29 -7.24
N LEU A 224 -5.06 -26.03 -8.13
CA LEU A 224 -3.65 -25.99 -7.76
C LEU A 224 -3.37 -24.90 -6.73
N VAL A 225 -3.87 -23.69 -6.96
CA VAL A 225 -3.72 -22.57 -6.02
C VAL A 225 -4.38 -22.90 -4.68
N ALA A 226 -5.61 -23.42 -4.69
CA ALA A 226 -6.29 -23.83 -3.46
C ALA A 226 -5.50 -24.95 -2.75
N GLY A 227 -4.95 -25.93 -3.49
CA GLY A 227 -4.08 -26.97 -2.95
C GLY A 227 -2.80 -26.43 -2.33
N VAL A 228 -2.14 -25.46 -3.00
CA VAL A 228 -0.95 -24.80 -2.47
C VAL A 228 -1.28 -24.03 -1.19
N PHE A 229 -2.41 -23.28 -1.18
CA PHE A 229 -2.86 -22.59 0.04
C PHE A 229 -3.18 -23.56 1.18
N ALA A 230 -3.89 -24.66 0.88
CA ALA A 230 -4.19 -25.68 1.88
C ALA A 230 -2.89 -26.31 2.42
N ALA A 231 -1.91 -26.60 1.55
CA ALA A 231 -0.62 -27.13 1.94
C ALA A 231 0.20 -26.13 2.79
N LEU A 232 0.22 -24.85 2.39
CA LEU A 232 0.85 -23.79 3.18
C LEU A 232 0.18 -23.61 4.54
N PHE A 233 -1.14 -23.63 4.58
CA PHE A 233 -1.90 -23.55 5.83
C PHE A 233 -1.62 -24.75 6.72
N ALA A 234 -1.63 -25.97 6.17
CA ALA A 234 -1.25 -27.16 6.89
C ALA A 234 0.20 -27.09 7.41
N ALA A 235 1.15 -26.60 6.58
CA ALA A 235 2.54 -26.44 6.98
C ALA A 235 2.72 -25.46 8.15
N LEU A 236 1.90 -24.39 8.24
CA LEU A 236 1.91 -23.47 9.39
C LEU A 236 1.60 -24.17 10.72
N TRP A 237 0.85 -25.27 10.68
CA TRP A 237 0.48 -26.04 11.88
C TRP A 237 1.36 -27.26 12.13
N THR A 238 1.90 -27.87 11.08
CA THR A 238 2.61 -29.14 11.17
C THR A 238 4.13 -29.00 11.17
N VAL A 239 4.66 -27.90 10.59
CA VAL A 239 6.11 -27.64 10.56
C VAL A 239 6.51 -26.77 11.76
N PRO A 240 7.23 -27.33 12.77
CA PRO A 240 7.51 -26.62 14.03
C PRO A 240 8.18 -25.25 13.82
N TRP A 241 9.14 -25.16 12.89
CA TRP A 241 9.81 -23.89 12.60
C TRP A 241 8.85 -22.83 12.05
N LEU A 242 7.94 -23.20 11.13
CA LEU A 242 6.92 -22.28 10.60
C LEU A 242 5.91 -21.89 11.69
N SER A 243 5.45 -22.83 12.50
CA SER A 243 4.57 -22.60 13.62
C SER A 243 5.16 -21.56 14.58
N THR A 244 6.41 -21.76 14.98
CA THR A 244 7.13 -20.81 15.84
C THR A 244 7.32 -19.46 15.17
N GLN A 245 7.79 -19.42 13.91
CA GLN A 245 8.04 -18.19 13.16
C GLN A 245 6.77 -17.34 13.00
N PHE A 246 5.65 -17.96 12.70
CA PHE A 246 4.34 -17.28 12.61
C PHE A 246 3.59 -17.25 13.94
N ARG A 247 4.20 -17.72 15.03
CA ARG A 247 3.64 -17.69 16.39
C ARG A 247 2.24 -18.33 16.46
N MET A 248 2.06 -19.48 15.81
CA MET A 248 0.77 -20.17 15.77
C MET A 248 0.35 -20.67 17.16
N ASP A 249 1.30 -21.07 18.01
CA ASP A 249 1.03 -21.46 19.40
C ASP A 249 0.47 -20.29 20.21
N SER A 250 1.02 -19.07 20.02
CA SER A 250 0.49 -17.88 20.65
C SER A 250 -0.91 -17.52 20.13
N LEU A 251 -1.23 -17.83 18.85
CA LEU A 251 -2.56 -17.60 18.32
C LEU A 251 -3.62 -18.46 19.04
N HIS A 252 -3.28 -19.72 19.31
CA HIS A 252 -4.17 -20.62 20.05
C HIS A 252 -4.36 -20.14 21.49
N ALA A 253 -3.28 -19.78 22.16
CA ALA A 253 -3.30 -19.21 23.49
C ALA A 253 -4.06 -17.87 23.54
N ASP A 254 -3.86 -16.99 22.53
CA ASP A 254 -4.55 -15.71 22.38
C ASP A 254 -6.06 -15.87 22.24
N VAL A 255 -6.55 -16.85 21.46
CA VAL A 255 -7.98 -17.12 21.27
C VAL A 255 -8.60 -17.73 22.53
N SER A 256 -7.92 -18.69 23.17
CA SER A 256 -8.40 -19.29 24.41
C SER A 256 -8.36 -18.31 25.58
N GLY A 257 -7.34 -17.46 25.66
CA GLY A 257 -7.20 -16.40 26.67
C GLY A 257 -8.27 -15.32 26.56
N TYR A 258 -8.69 -14.95 25.34
CA TYR A 258 -9.82 -14.04 25.12
C TYR A 258 -11.14 -14.60 25.71
N ALA A 259 -11.37 -15.91 25.56
CA ALA A 259 -12.53 -16.58 26.13
C ALA A 259 -12.51 -16.65 27.67
N GLN A 260 -11.34 -16.45 28.29
CA GLN A 260 -11.10 -16.49 29.75
C GLN A 260 -10.84 -15.11 30.37
N ASP A 261 -11.12 -14.01 29.63
CA ASP A 261 -10.92 -12.61 30.07
C ASP A 261 -9.46 -12.22 30.40
N HIS A 262 -8.48 -12.97 29.85
CA HIS A 262 -7.07 -12.66 29.98
C HIS A 262 -6.67 -11.61 28.93
N VAL A 263 -6.69 -10.32 29.34
CA VAL A 263 -6.56 -9.14 28.46
C VAL A 263 -5.14 -8.88 27.95
N ASP A 264 -4.13 -9.60 28.41
CA ASP A 264 -2.70 -9.30 28.14
C ASP A 264 -2.16 -9.93 26.86
N GLN A 265 -3.00 -10.50 26.00
CA GLN A 265 -2.58 -11.21 24.80
C GLN A 265 -2.82 -10.37 23.52
N PRO A 266 -2.04 -10.55 22.43
CA PRO A 266 -2.12 -9.71 21.22
C PRO A 266 -3.50 -9.63 20.55
N ILE A 267 -4.34 -10.69 20.62
CA ILE A 267 -5.70 -10.65 20.08
C ILE A 267 -6.61 -9.87 21.00
N SER A 268 -6.56 -10.10 22.31
CA SER A 268 -7.33 -9.35 23.28
C SER A 268 -6.94 -7.87 23.28
N ALA A 269 -5.64 -7.54 23.11
CA ALA A 269 -5.19 -6.18 22.92
C ALA A 269 -5.82 -5.52 21.68
N ARG A 270 -5.91 -6.22 20.54
CA ARG A 270 -6.57 -5.70 19.34
C ARG A 270 -8.07 -5.51 19.54
N MET A 271 -8.74 -6.45 20.21
CA MET A 271 -10.17 -6.32 20.54
C MET A 271 -10.41 -5.16 21.50
N GLY A 272 -9.53 -4.97 22.51
CA GLY A 272 -9.54 -3.81 23.39
C GLY A 272 -9.38 -2.49 22.62
N LEU A 273 -8.42 -2.41 21.70
CA LEU A 273 -8.24 -1.22 20.87
C LEU A 273 -9.44 -0.95 19.95
N LEU A 274 -10.09 -1.99 19.40
CA LEU A 274 -11.31 -1.84 18.61
C LEU A 274 -12.48 -1.37 19.49
N ALA A 275 -12.60 -1.86 20.74
CA ALA A 275 -13.60 -1.40 21.68
C ALA A 275 -13.39 0.09 22.04
N VAL A 276 -12.13 0.50 22.34
CA VAL A 276 -11.78 1.91 22.56
C VAL A 276 -12.10 2.77 21.33
N ALA A 277 -11.79 2.27 20.12
CA ALA A 277 -12.11 2.98 18.90
C ALA A 277 -13.62 3.17 18.69
N TRP A 278 -14.40 2.15 19.02
CA TRP A 278 -15.86 2.21 18.98
C TRP A 278 -16.43 3.19 20.00
N GLU A 279 -15.91 3.18 21.23
CA GLU A 279 -16.30 4.16 22.27
C GLU A 279 -15.94 5.59 21.87
N ALA A 280 -14.73 5.79 21.30
CA ALA A 280 -14.29 7.07 20.77
C ALA A 280 -15.23 7.57 19.65
N PHE A 281 -15.56 6.70 18.70
CA PHE A 281 -16.52 7.02 17.64
C PHE A 281 -17.91 7.38 18.19
N ARG A 282 -18.44 6.58 19.12
CA ARG A 282 -19.76 6.85 19.73
C ARG A 282 -19.80 8.15 20.53
N SER A 283 -18.69 8.55 21.16
CA SER A 283 -18.62 9.78 21.93
C SER A 283 -18.61 11.03 21.05
N ALA A 284 -18.11 10.93 19.81
CA ALA A 284 -18.02 12.03 18.86
C ALA A 284 -18.21 11.55 17.41
N PRO A 285 -19.43 11.11 17.01
CA PRO A 285 -19.64 10.41 15.74
C PRO A 285 -19.41 11.28 14.50
N LEU A 286 -19.55 12.60 14.59
CA LEU A 286 -19.38 13.51 13.46
C LEU A 286 -17.93 13.96 13.27
N SER A 287 -17.23 14.30 14.35
CA SER A 287 -15.88 14.87 14.33
C SER A 287 -14.77 13.91 14.70
N GLY A 288 -15.10 12.78 15.36
CA GLY A 288 -14.15 11.93 16.04
C GLY A 288 -13.53 12.62 17.27
N VAL A 289 -12.61 11.94 17.92
CA VAL A 289 -11.86 12.46 19.07
C VAL A 289 -10.66 13.32 18.66
N GLY A 290 -10.49 13.57 17.38
CA GLY A 290 -9.39 14.31 16.79
C GLY A 290 -8.22 13.41 16.34
N ILE A 291 -7.55 13.85 15.25
CA ILE A 291 -6.31 13.23 14.79
C ILE A 291 -5.26 13.38 15.91
N GLY A 292 -4.61 12.25 16.28
CA GLY A 292 -3.66 12.20 17.40
C GLY A 292 -4.31 12.03 18.79
N GLY A 293 -5.64 12.12 18.90
CA GLY A 293 -6.36 11.95 20.17
C GLY A 293 -6.61 10.49 20.56
N PHE A 294 -6.37 9.53 19.67
CA PHE A 294 -6.67 8.12 19.93
C PHE A 294 -5.79 7.52 21.05
N ALA A 295 -4.50 7.79 21.06
CA ALA A 295 -3.59 7.32 22.10
C ALA A 295 -4.06 7.75 23.50
N GLN A 296 -4.48 9.01 23.67
CA GLN A 296 -5.01 9.51 24.93
C GLN A 296 -6.29 8.78 25.36
N ARG A 297 -7.13 8.37 24.40
CA ARG A 297 -8.32 7.57 24.71
C ARG A 297 -7.96 6.14 25.11
N VAL A 298 -6.93 5.54 24.51
CA VAL A 298 -6.40 4.25 24.93
C VAL A 298 -5.91 4.32 26.38
N ASP A 299 -5.07 5.30 26.69
CA ASP A 299 -4.50 5.46 28.04
C ASP A 299 -5.56 5.77 29.10
N ALA A 300 -6.59 6.55 28.76
CA ALA A 300 -7.71 6.88 29.64
C ALA A 300 -8.75 5.77 29.76
N SER A 301 -8.66 4.70 28.95
CA SER A 301 -9.63 3.62 28.92
C SER A 301 -9.58 2.76 30.19
N GLY A 302 -10.70 2.11 30.54
CA GLY A 302 -10.74 1.14 31.61
C GLY A 302 -9.79 -0.04 31.46
N TYR A 303 -9.34 -0.30 30.23
CA TYR A 303 -8.36 -1.34 29.90
C TYR A 303 -6.93 -0.98 30.33
N CYS A 304 -6.61 0.31 30.50
CA CYS A 304 -5.27 0.81 30.89
C CYS A 304 -5.20 1.31 32.34
N ARG A 305 -6.12 0.93 33.21
CA ARG A 305 -6.04 1.26 34.64
C ARG A 305 -4.83 0.62 35.31
N ASP A 306 -4.35 -0.48 34.78
CA ASP A 306 -3.14 -1.17 35.19
C ASP A 306 -2.05 -0.95 34.13
N ALA A 307 -1.04 -0.13 34.45
CA ALA A 307 -0.01 0.30 33.50
C ALA A 307 0.90 -0.84 32.99
N SER A 308 0.71 -2.07 33.49
CA SER A 308 1.44 -3.26 33.05
C SER A 308 0.96 -3.85 31.72
N ARG A 309 -0.16 -3.36 31.15
CA ARG A 309 -0.78 -3.96 29.96
C ARG A 309 -0.09 -3.55 28.68
N HIS A 310 0.27 -4.53 27.84
CA HIS A 310 1.03 -4.35 26.60
C HIS A 310 0.37 -3.46 25.51
N PHE A 311 -0.91 -3.14 25.59
CA PHE A 311 -1.56 -2.27 24.63
C PHE A 311 -1.69 -0.81 25.07
N CYS A 312 -1.39 -0.51 26.34
CA CYS A 312 -1.30 0.86 26.83
C CYS A 312 -0.09 1.54 26.19
N GLY A 313 -0.27 2.76 25.71
CA GLY A 313 0.72 3.46 24.89
C GLY A 313 0.69 3.12 23.39
N LEU A 314 -0.23 2.25 22.93
CA LEU A 314 -0.44 2.04 21.51
C LEU A 314 -1.24 3.21 20.91
N GLU A 315 -0.74 3.74 19.81
CA GLU A 315 -1.29 4.96 19.17
C GLU A 315 -2.36 4.68 18.13
N HIS A 316 -2.61 3.40 17.79
CA HIS A 316 -3.43 3.03 16.64
C HIS A 316 -4.36 1.84 16.92
N ALA A 317 -5.56 1.88 16.33
CA ALA A 317 -6.57 0.83 16.46
C ALA A 317 -6.24 -0.49 15.75
N HIS A 318 -5.14 -0.58 15.02
CA HIS A 318 -4.77 -1.72 14.15
C HIS A 318 -5.88 -2.13 13.15
N ASN A 319 -6.67 -1.17 12.73
CA ASN A 319 -7.68 -1.28 11.70
C ASN A 319 -7.94 0.13 11.15
N ASP A 320 -7.85 0.31 9.82
CA ASP A 320 -7.99 1.64 9.22
C ASP A 320 -9.39 2.23 9.43
N LEU A 321 -10.45 1.41 9.28
CA LEU A 321 -11.81 1.89 9.44
C LEU A 321 -12.10 2.35 10.87
N ALA A 322 -11.66 1.55 11.85
CA ALA A 322 -11.79 1.88 13.26
C ALA A 322 -10.97 3.13 13.63
N GLN A 323 -9.73 3.22 13.14
CA GLN A 323 -8.85 4.37 13.37
C GLN A 323 -9.44 5.66 12.81
N TRP A 324 -9.88 5.67 11.54
CA TRP A 324 -10.41 6.87 10.91
C TRP A 324 -11.79 7.24 11.47
N GLY A 325 -12.62 6.24 11.80
CA GLY A 325 -13.88 6.47 12.49
C GLY A 325 -13.69 7.08 13.87
N ALA A 326 -12.80 6.52 14.68
CA ALA A 326 -12.51 7.02 16.01
C ALA A 326 -11.96 8.46 16.00
N THR A 327 -11.02 8.74 15.08
CA THR A 327 -10.30 10.03 15.05
C THR A 327 -11.03 11.13 14.29
N MET A 328 -11.78 10.80 13.22
CA MET A 328 -12.39 11.77 12.31
C MET A 328 -13.91 11.57 12.12
N GLY A 329 -14.52 10.66 12.88
CA GLY A 329 -15.94 10.36 12.81
C GLY A 329 -16.41 9.81 11.46
N VAL A 330 -17.69 10.03 11.15
CA VAL A 330 -18.28 9.60 9.85
C VAL A 330 -17.56 10.25 8.68
N GLY A 331 -17.10 11.48 8.81
CA GLY A 331 -16.28 12.15 7.78
C GLY A 331 -15.03 11.37 7.45
N GLY A 332 -14.33 10.86 8.47
CA GLY A 332 -13.15 10.00 8.32
C GLY A 332 -13.45 8.71 7.57
N ILE A 333 -14.55 8.03 7.92
CA ILE A 333 -15.00 6.83 7.22
C ILE A 333 -15.27 7.11 5.73
N VAL A 334 -15.98 8.18 5.42
CA VAL A 334 -16.35 8.55 4.04
C VAL A 334 -15.10 8.85 3.21
N VAL A 335 -14.17 9.63 3.74
CA VAL A 335 -12.95 9.98 2.98
C VAL A 335 -11.96 8.80 2.90
N LEU A 336 -11.93 7.88 3.85
CA LEU A 336 -11.18 6.62 3.75
C LEU A 336 -11.75 5.74 2.62
N LEU A 337 -13.07 5.60 2.56
CA LEU A 337 -13.73 4.86 1.48
C LEU A 337 -13.48 5.52 0.11
N ALA A 338 -13.43 6.85 0.05
CA ALA A 338 -13.05 7.57 -1.16
C ALA A 338 -11.57 7.33 -1.52
N LEU A 339 -10.67 7.30 -0.53
CA LEU A 339 -9.23 7.06 -0.72
C LEU A 339 -8.94 5.68 -1.32
N TYR A 340 -9.76 4.68 -1.03
CA TYR A 340 -9.72 3.37 -1.67
C TYR A 340 -10.56 3.34 -2.97
N GLY A 341 -11.78 3.86 -2.93
CA GLY A 341 -12.76 3.71 -4.00
C GLY A 341 -12.42 4.48 -5.27
N VAL A 342 -11.97 5.74 -5.15
CA VAL A 342 -11.66 6.57 -6.33
C VAL A 342 -10.52 5.98 -7.15
N PRO A 343 -9.35 5.61 -6.58
CA PRO A 343 -8.29 4.92 -7.31
C PRO A 343 -8.76 3.58 -7.93
N LEU A 344 -9.53 2.79 -7.18
CA LEU A 344 -10.03 1.51 -7.65
C LEU A 344 -10.97 1.66 -8.86
N VAL A 345 -11.87 2.65 -8.84
CA VAL A 345 -12.78 2.94 -9.96
C VAL A 345 -12.01 3.41 -11.18
N ILE A 346 -10.99 4.26 -11.03
CA ILE A 346 -10.15 4.70 -12.14
C ILE A 346 -9.40 3.50 -12.74
N ALA A 347 -8.76 2.68 -11.92
CA ALA A 347 -8.05 1.47 -12.34
C ALA A 347 -8.98 0.49 -13.06
N ALA A 348 -10.17 0.22 -12.50
CA ALA A 348 -11.15 -0.68 -13.10
C ALA A 348 -11.68 -0.17 -14.45
N ARG A 349 -11.91 1.14 -14.59
CA ARG A 349 -12.31 1.75 -15.87
C ARG A 349 -11.22 1.59 -16.93
N HIS A 350 -9.95 1.82 -16.55
CA HIS A 350 -8.81 1.63 -17.45
C HIS A 350 -8.73 0.17 -17.93
N VAL A 351 -8.78 -0.79 -17.00
CA VAL A 351 -8.73 -2.23 -17.31
C VAL A 351 -9.90 -2.65 -18.23
N ARG A 352 -11.11 -2.15 -17.99
CA ARG A 352 -12.28 -2.45 -18.84
C ARG A 352 -12.13 -1.90 -20.25
N ARG A 353 -11.48 -0.77 -20.44
CA ARG A 353 -11.24 -0.15 -21.75
C ARG A 353 -10.11 -0.83 -22.52
N SER A 354 -8.98 -1.06 -21.85
CA SER A 354 -7.80 -1.66 -22.47
C SER A 354 -7.92 -3.16 -22.71
N LYS A 355 -8.83 -3.86 -22.01
CA LYS A 355 -9.12 -5.30 -22.13
C LYS A 355 -7.85 -6.16 -22.28
N PRO A 356 -6.87 -6.06 -21.40
CA PRO A 356 -5.63 -6.81 -21.55
C PRO A 356 -5.89 -8.31 -21.49
N ALA A 357 -5.20 -9.08 -22.31
CA ALA A 357 -5.32 -10.55 -22.37
C ALA A 357 -4.89 -11.24 -21.07
N LEU A 358 -4.01 -10.60 -20.32
CA LEU A 358 -3.52 -11.03 -19.01
C LEU A 358 -3.77 -9.93 -17.95
N PRO A 359 -3.89 -10.27 -16.66
CA PRO A 359 -4.01 -9.30 -15.59
C PRO A 359 -2.66 -8.60 -15.33
N VAL A 360 -2.20 -7.79 -16.27
CA VAL A 360 -0.96 -7.03 -16.22
C VAL A 360 -1.17 -5.60 -16.74
N GLY A 361 -0.28 -4.70 -16.35
CA GLY A 361 -0.31 -3.29 -16.73
C GLY A 361 -0.61 -2.39 -15.54
N ALA A 362 -0.44 -1.09 -15.74
CA ALA A 362 -0.55 -0.07 -14.69
C ALA A 362 -1.91 -0.08 -13.99
N GLY A 363 -3.00 -0.26 -14.73
CA GLY A 363 -4.35 -0.33 -14.16
C GLY A 363 -4.57 -1.55 -13.26
N TRP A 364 -4.11 -2.74 -13.68
CA TRP A 364 -4.17 -3.93 -12.84
C TRP A 364 -3.32 -3.79 -11.58
N ALA A 365 -2.10 -3.27 -11.71
CA ALA A 365 -1.21 -3.05 -10.58
C ALA A 365 -1.82 -2.07 -9.56
N ALA A 366 -2.39 -0.95 -10.02
CA ALA A 366 -3.06 0.03 -9.16
C ALA A 366 -4.27 -0.59 -8.44
N GLY A 367 -5.15 -1.30 -9.17
CA GLY A 367 -6.32 -1.96 -8.57
C GLY A 367 -5.94 -3.01 -7.53
N MET A 368 -4.94 -3.85 -7.84
CA MET A 368 -4.45 -4.86 -6.90
C MET A 368 -3.76 -4.27 -5.69
N LEU A 369 -3.02 -3.17 -5.85
CA LEU A 369 -2.41 -2.47 -4.73
C LEU A 369 -3.48 -1.93 -3.77
N VAL A 370 -4.53 -1.29 -4.29
CA VAL A 370 -5.66 -0.83 -3.48
C VAL A 370 -6.35 -1.99 -2.76
N ALA A 371 -6.60 -3.11 -3.46
CA ALA A 371 -7.24 -4.28 -2.86
C ALA A 371 -6.40 -4.88 -1.72
N VAL A 372 -5.09 -5.00 -1.92
CA VAL A 372 -4.16 -5.49 -0.89
C VAL A 372 -4.12 -4.53 0.31
N TYR A 373 -4.12 -3.21 0.08
CA TYR A 373 -4.17 -2.23 1.17
C TYR A 373 -5.46 -2.32 1.97
N LEU A 374 -6.60 -2.48 1.30
CA LEU A 374 -7.88 -2.65 1.96
C LEU A 374 -7.88 -3.89 2.86
N ILE A 375 -7.36 -5.02 2.36
CA ILE A 375 -7.23 -6.25 3.15
C ILE A 375 -6.28 -6.05 4.34
N SER A 376 -5.11 -5.47 4.14
CA SER A 376 -4.15 -5.17 5.20
C SER A 376 -4.71 -4.17 6.21
N GLY A 377 -5.49 -3.19 5.75
CA GLY A 377 -6.17 -2.19 6.58
C GLY A 377 -7.21 -2.76 7.55
N LEU A 378 -7.69 -3.99 7.33
CA LEU A 378 -8.56 -4.68 8.29
C LEU A 378 -7.80 -5.19 9.53
N THR A 379 -6.49 -5.35 9.44
CA THR A 379 -5.65 -5.92 10.52
C THR A 379 -4.54 -4.99 10.98
N GLN A 380 -4.38 -3.84 10.32
CA GLN A 380 -3.37 -2.82 10.62
C GLN A 380 -3.88 -1.43 10.22
N SER A 381 -3.51 -0.40 10.98
CA SER A 381 -3.75 1.00 10.60
C SER A 381 -2.71 1.44 9.58
N MET A 382 -2.95 1.13 8.28
CA MET A 382 -1.99 1.30 7.19
C MET A 382 -1.61 2.77 6.98
N PHE A 383 -2.58 3.69 7.13
CA PHE A 383 -2.38 5.13 6.95
C PHE A 383 -1.87 5.84 8.20
N SER A 384 -1.64 5.13 9.30
CA SER A 384 -1.01 5.69 10.50
C SER A 384 0.52 5.62 10.45
N HIS A 385 1.10 4.79 9.58
CA HIS A 385 2.54 4.64 9.45
C HIS A 385 3.08 5.40 8.23
N ALA A 386 4.10 6.23 8.44
CA ALA A 386 4.70 7.06 7.39
C ALA A 386 5.14 6.28 6.16
N LEU A 387 5.73 5.09 6.33
CA LEU A 387 6.23 4.26 5.23
C LEU A 387 5.07 3.72 4.37
N THR A 388 4.07 3.08 5.00
CA THR A 388 2.94 2.53 4.26
C THR A 388 2.10 3.62 3.62
N THR A 389 1.80 4.72 4.31
CA THR A 389 1.10 5.86 3.70
C THR A 389 1.84 6.37 2.47
N SER A 390 3.15 6.65 2.59
CA SER A 390 3.96 7.15 1.47
C SER A 390 4.02 6.15 0.32
N ALA A 391 4.17 4.86 0.61
CA ALA A 391 4.18 3.81 -0.40
C ALA A 391 2.87 3.76 -1.20
N TYR A 392 1.73 3.80 -0.50
CA TYR A 392 0.42 3.84 -1.16
C TYR A 392 0.28 5.04 -2.08
N VAL A 393 0.45 6.24 -1.53
CA VAL A 393 0.16 7.48 -2.28
C VAL A 393 1.08 7.67 -3.48
N VAL A 394 2.35 7.30 -3.34
CA VAL A 394 3.34 7.40 -4.41
C VAL A 394 3.08 6.38 -5.50
N ILE A 395 3.00 5.10 -5.14
CA ILE A 395 2.93 4.02 -6.13
C ILE A 395 1.57 4.01 -6.82
N VAL A 396 0.45 4.20 -6.08
CA VAL A 396 -0.89 4.32 -6.69
C VAL A 396 -0.94 5.53 -7.62
N GLY A 397 -0.42 6.69 -7.19
CA GLY A 397 -0.36 7.88 -8.02
C GLY A 397 0.40 7.65 -9.33
N LEU A 398 1.62 7.12 -9.27
CA LEU A 398 2.43 6.82 -10.45
C LEU A 398 1.76 5.81 -11.39
N LEU A 399 1.17 4.74 -10.85
CA LEU A 399 0.47 3.72 -11.63
C LEU A 399 -0.76 4.28 -12.33
N LEU A 400 -1.58 5.06 -11.63
CA LEU A 400 -2.76 5.69 -12.25
C LEU A 400 -2.37 6.70 -13.32
N GLY A 401 -1.33 7.50 -13.08
CA GLY A 401 -0.80 8.42 -14.08
C GLY A 401 -0.28 7.71 -15.32
N ALA A 402 0.43 6.59 -15.17
CA ALA A 402 0.89 5.76 -16.28
C ALA A 402 -0.29 5.16 -17.06
N ALA A 403 -1.32 4.66 -16.38
CA ALA A 403 -2.54 4.15 -17.01
C ALA A 403 -3.28 5.22 -17.84
N LEU A 404 -3.38 6.43 -17.31
CA LEU A 404 -3.99 7.57 -18.02
C LEU A 404 -3.16 8.01 -19.23
N ALA A 405 -1.83 7.91 -19.17
CA ALA A 405 -0.95 8.21 -20.29
C ALA A 405 -1.11 7.18 -21.44
N GLU A 406 -1.32 5.91 -21.11
CA GLU A 406 -1.61 4.84 -22.08
C GLU A 406 -2.93 5.11 -22.82
N GLU A 407 -4.00 5.52 -22.13
CA GLU A 407 -5.29 5.86 -22.74
C GLU A 407 -5.19 7.02 -23.74
N THR A 408 -4.48 8.08 -23.39
CA THR A 408 -4.31 9.25 -24.27
C THR A 408 -3.51 8.93 -25.52
N SER A 409 -2.55 8.02 -25.43
CA SER A 409 -1.72 7.61 -26.58
C SER A 409 -2.50 6.73 -27.57
N SER A 410 -3.40 5.86 -27.11
CA SER A 410 -4.23 5.02 -27.97
C SER A 410 -5.28 5.81 -28.75
N GLN A 411 -5.90 6.82 -28.13
CA GLN A 411 -6.89 7.69 -28.78
C GLN A 411 -6.30 8.60 -29.85
N GLY A 412 -5.03 9.05 -29.69
CA GLY A 412 -4.33 9.85 -30.69
C GLY A 412 -3.90 9.05 -31.92
N GLY A 413 -3.69 7.74 -31.80
CA GLY A 413 -3.34 6.85 -32.91
C GLY A 413 -4.53 6.42 -33.77
N GLU A 414 -5.77 6.50 -33.28
CA GLU A 414 -7.00 6.20 -34.06
C GLU A 414 -7.49 7.40 -34.89
N GLN A 415 -7.00 8.62 -34.60
CA GLN A 415 -7.40 9.86 -35.27
C GLN A 415 -6.37 10.32 -36.33
N ALA A 416 -5.23 9.68 -36.47
CA ALA A 416 -4.18 9.95 -37.46
C ALA A 416 -4.16 8.87 -38.54
#